data_0a99f317dfdc930b7b4d4e4950d8e7c4
#
_entry.id   0a99f317dfdc930b7b4d4e4950d8e7c4
#
_cell.length_a   1.000
_cell.length_b   1.000
_cell.length_c   1.000
_cell.angle_alpha   90.00
_cell.angle_beta   90.00
_cell.angle_gamma   90.00
#
_symmetry.space_group_name_H-M   'P 1'
#
loop_
_entity.id
_entity.type
_entity.pdbx_description
1 polymer ?
#
loop_
_entity_poly.entity_id
_entity_poly.type
_entity_poly.pdbx_seq_one_letter_code
_entity_poly.pdbx_strand_id
1 'polypeptide(L)'
;DRKAPKQLAQEIVDKLEVVTPGVETPVSRLSGGNVQKILVGREIASNPNVLMVAYPVRGLDINSSYTIYNLLNDQKKKGVAVICVGEDLDVLLELCDRILVLNGGRVSGIVDARSTTKEKLGLLMTGSGEEKQANE
;
A
#
# COMPACT_ATOMS: atom_id res chain seq x y z
N ASP A 1 8.02 0.02 30.68
CA ASP A 1 8.18 1.46 30.47
C ASP A 1 7.06 1.97 29.55
N ARG A 2 6.19 2.84 30.11
CA ARG A 2 5.09 3.44 29.34
C ARG A 2 5.48 4.71 28.57
N LYS A 3 6.71 5.19 28.75
CA LYS A 3 7.20 6.42 28.10
C LYS A 3 7.52 6.20 26.63
N ALA A 4 8.23 5.13 26.28
CA ALA A 4 8.63 4.84 24.92
C ALA A 4 7.46 4.63 23.93
N PRO A 5 6.41 3.83 24.25
CA PRO A 5 5.22 3.72 23.40
C PRO A 5 4.48 5.05 23.20
N LYS A 6 4.42 5.87 24.25
CA LYS A 6 3.75 7.17 24.19
C LYS A 6 4.48 8.18 23.31
N GLN A 7 5.81 8.18 23.39
CA GLN A 7 6.67 8.99 22.55
C GLN A 7 6.56 8.57 21.08
N LEU A 8 6.62 7.28 20.78
CA LEU A 8 6.42 6.76 19.43
C LEU A 8 5.03 7.13 18.88
N ALA A 9 3.98 7.01 19.69
CA ALA A 9 2.63 7.40 19.28
C ALA A 9 2.56 8.89 18.93
N GLN A 10 3.20 9.75 19.70
CA GLN A 10 3.26 11.19 19.43
C GLN A 10 4.02 11.48 18.14
N GLU A 11 5.15 10.82 17.90
CA GLU A 11 5.94 10.97 16.66
C GLU A 11 5.11 10.56 15.43
N ILE A 12 4.33 9.48 15.51
CA ILE A 12 3.44 9.05 14.43
C ILE A 12 2.33 10.09 14.20
N VAL A 13 1.70 10.57 15.27
CA VAL A 13 0.62 11.57 15.20
C VAL A 13 1.13 12.83 14.49
N ASP A 14 2.28 13.34 14.91
CA ASP A 14 2.85 14.58 14.37
C ASP A 14 3.33 14.40 12.93
N LYS A 15 4.05 13.32 12.65
CA LYS A 15 4.64 13.07 11.32
C LYS A 15 3.59 12.78 10.25
N LEU A 16 2.51 12.09 10.59
CA LEU A 16 1.47 11.67 9.65
C LEU A 16 0.21 12.55 9.72
N GLU A 17 0.27 13.62 10.49
CA GLU A 17 -0.85 14.55 10.66
C GLU A 17 -2.15 13.80 11.02
N VAL A 18 -2.05 12.91 12.03
CA VAL A 18 -3.21 12.16 12.53
C VAL A 18 -4.11 13.09 13.31
N VAL A 19 -5.37 13.21 12.88
CA VAL A 19 -6.35 14.02 13.59
C VAL A 19 -6.89 13.22 14.78
N THR A 20 -6.47 13.60 15.97
CA THR A 20 -6.85 12.98 17.25
C THR A 20 -6.84 14.00 18.39
N PRO A 21 -7.70 13.86 19.41
CA PRO A 21 -7.62 14.68 20.62
C PRO A 21 -6.32 14.46 21.42
N GLY A 22 -5.64 13.33 21.23
CA GLY A 22 -4.38 13.00 21.88
C GLY A 22 -4.05 11.51 21.79
N VAL A 23 -2.82 11.15 22.13
CA VAL A 23 -2.29 9.78 22.04
C VAL A 23 -2.95 8.76 22.99
N GLU A 24 -3.70 9.25 23.96
CA GLU A 24 -4.52 8.40 24.87
C GLU A 24 -5.89 8.06 24.27
N THR A 25 -6.24 8.65 23.13
CA THR A 25 -7.53 8.39 22.48
C THR A 25 -7.55 6.97 21.92
N PRO A 26 -8.55 6.15 22.26
CA PRO A 26 -8.70 4.81 21.68
C PRO A 26 -8.82 4.89 20.15
N VAL A 27 -8.08 4.03 19.44
CA VAL A 27 -8.06 3.98 17.96
C VAL A 27 -9.48 3.77 17.39
N SER A 28 -10.35 3.07 18.11
CA SER A 28 -11.77 2.85 17.74
C SER A 28 -12.59 4.13 17.61
N ARG A 29 -12.11 5.26 18.12
CA ARG A 29 -12.76 6.58 18.03
C ARG A 29 -12.26 7.44 16.89
N LEU A 30 -11.27 6.97 16.15
CA LEU A 30 -10.67 7.68 15.03
C LEU A 30 -11.39 7.36 13.71
N SER A 31 -11.29 8.27 12.74
CA SER A 31 -11.74 7.99 11.38
C SER A 31 -10.89 6.90 10.72
N GLY A 32 -11.45 6.21 9.72
CA GLY A 32 -10.75 5.15 9.00
C GLY A 32 -9.38 5.60 8.44
N GLY A 33 -9.30 6.82 7.90
CA GLY A 33 -8.05 7.39 7.40
C GLY A 33 -6.99 7.57 8.49
N ASN A 34 -7.38 8.05 9.68
CA ASN A 34 -6.47 8.20 10.80
C ASN A 34 -6.02 6.84 11.37
N VAL A 35 -6.93 5.86 11.44
CA VAL A 35 -6.57 4.47 11.82
C VAL A 35 -5.52 3.92 10.85
N GLN A 36 -5.72 4.10 9.56
CA GLN A 36 -4.79 3.60 8.53
C GLN A 36 -3.42 4.28 8.61
N LYS A 37 -3.39 5.60 8.83
CA LYS A 37 -2.14 6.35 9.06
C LYS A 37 -1.36 5.78 10.25
N ILE A 38 -2.04 5.53 11.37
CA ILE A 38 -1.42 4.95 12.57
C ILE A 38 -0.88 3.55 12.29
N LEU A 39 -1.67 2.71 11.62
CA LEU A 39 -1.27 1.35 11.29
C LEU A 39 -0.01 1.33 10.43
N VAL A 40 -0.01 2.07 9.33
CA VAL A 40 1.15 2.16 8.43
C VAL A 40 2.34 2.80 9.14
N GLY A 41 2.12 3.87 9.91
CA GLY A 41 3.18 4.54 10.68
C GLY A 41 3.85 3.62 11.69
N ARG A 42 3.09 2.78 12.38
CA ARG A 42 3.61 1.79 13.31
C ARG A 42 4.49 0.75 12.62
N GLU A 43 4.06 0.22 11.48
CA GLU A 43 4.84 -0.76 10.72
C GLU A 43 6.13 -0.14 10.18
N ILE A 44 6.08 1.08 9.67
CA ILE A 44 7.26 1.81 9.19
C ILE A 44 8.24 2.11 10.33
N ALA A 45 7.75 2.44 11.53
CA ALA A 45 8.57 2.74 12.69
C ALA A 45 9.39 1.53 13.18
N SER A 46 9.01 0.31 12.79
CA SER A 46 9.79 -0.90 13.07
C SER A 46 11.04 -1.06 12.19
N ASN A 47 11.27 -0.14 11.24
CA ASN A 47 12.36 -0.18 10.25
C ASN A 47 12.43 -1.52 9.48
N PRO A 48 11.36 -1.93 8.80
CA PRO A 48 11.32 -3.20 8.11
C PRO A 48 12.23 -3.20 6.88
N ASN A 49 12.78 -4.36 6.52
CA ASN A 49 13.43 -4.58 5.22
C ASN A 49 12.40 -4.89 4.13
N VAL A 50 11.25 -5.47 4.52
CA VAL A 50 10.12 -5.77 3.65
C VAL A 50 8.86 -5.26 4.30
N LEU A 51 8.09 -4.46 3.57
CA LEU A 51 6.79 -3.93 4.00
C LEU A 51 5.71 -4.52 3.10
N MET A 52 4.78 -5.27 3.69
CA MET A 52 3.64 -5.83 2.98
C MET A 52 2.36 -5.11 3.38
N VAL A 53 1.62 -4.61 2.39
CA VAL A 53 0.35 -3.91 2.61
C VAL A 53 -0.73 -4.47 1.69
N ALA A 54 -1.91 -4.70 2.23
CA ALA A 54 -3.06 -5.16 1.47
C ALA A 54 -4.18 -4.12 1.55
N TYR A 55 -4.63 -3.65 0.39
CA TYR A 55 -5.70 -2.65 0.26
C TYR A 55 -5.49 -1.41 1.13
N PRO A 56 -4.30 -0.78 1.10
CA PRO A 56 -3.88 0.21 2.10
C PRO A 56 -4.72 1.48 2.11
N VAL A 57 -5.47 1.76 1.06
CA VAL A 57 -6.29 2.97 0.91
C VAL A 57 -7.78 2.69 0.74
N ARG A 58 -8.21 1.45 0.90
CA ARG A 58 -9.61 1.07 0.71
C ARG A 58 -10.53 1.84 1.67
N GLY A 59 -11.52 2.54 1.10
CA GLY A 59 -12.49 3.32 1.87
C GLY A 59 -11.95 4.63 2.45
N LEU A 60 -10.78 5.10 2.00
CA LEU A 60 -10.23 6.38 2.39
C LEU A 60 -10.61 7.49 1.41
N ASP A 61 -10.63 8.72 1.90
CA ASP A 61 -10.68 9.91 1.06
C ASP A 61 -9.37 10.10 0.27
N ILE A 62 -9.42 10.92 -0.77
CA ILE A 62 -8.30 11.16 -1.68
C ILE A 62 -7.04 11.64 -0.94
N ASN A 63 -7.18 12.59 -0.01
CA ASN A 63 -6.03 13.15 0.70
C ASN A 63 -5.34 12.11 1.59
N SER A 64 -6.13 11.32 2.33
CA SER A 64 -5.63 10.22 3.15
C SER A 64 -4.95 9.15 2.30
N SER A 65 -5.49 8.85 1.12
CA SER A 65 -4.90 7.91 0.16
C SER A 65 -3.53 8.38 -0.33
N TYR A 66 -3.39 9.64 -0.73
CA TYR A 66 -2.10 10.21 -1.14
C TYR A 66 -1.08 10.19 -0.01
N THR A 67 -1.47 10.46 1.22
CA THR A 67 -0.58 10.35 2.38
C THR A 67 0.01 8.95 2.49
N ILE A 68 -0.83 7.90 2.39
CA ILE A 68 -0.38 6.51 2.45
C ILE A 68 0.54 6.18 1.26
N TYR A 69 0.20 6.58 0.04
CA TYR A 69 1.04 6.34 -1.14
C TYR A 69 2.43 6.98 -1.01
N ASN A 70 2.48 8.21 -0.53
CA ASN A 70 3.75 8.91 -0.29
C ASN A 70 4.61 8.18 0.75
N LEU A 71 4.00 7.67 1.82
CA LEU A 71 4.71 6.87 2.83
C LEU A 71 5.31 5.60 2.23
N LEU A 72 4.56 4.87 1.39
CA LEU A 72 5.04 3.66 0.73
C LEU A 72 6.19 3.98 -0.25
N ASN A 73 6.06 5.05 -1.04
CA ASN A 73 7.12 5.51 -1.92
C ASN A 73 8.38 5.93 -1.17
N ASP A 74 8.25 6.59 -0.03
CA ASP A 74 9.40 6.98 0.79
C ASP A 74 10.12 5.76 1.37
N GLN A 75 9.41 4.69 1.73
CA GLN A 75 10.02 3.43 2.13
C GLN A 75 10.80 2.79 0.96
N LYS A 76 10.21 2.77 -0.23
CA LYS A 76 10.88 2.28 -1.45
C LYS A 76 12.17 3.06 -1.72
N LYS A 77 12.16 4.39 -1.63
CA LYS A 77 13.34 5.25 -1.80
C LYS A 77 14.44 4.97 -0.77
N LYS A 78 14.09 4.48 0.41
CA LYS A 78 15.03 4.04 1.45
C LYS A 78 15.57 2.63 1.24
N GLY A 79 15.17 1.95 0.18
CA GLY A 79 15.60 0.59 -0.14
C GLY A 79 14.76 -0.51 0.52
N VAL A 80 13.61 -0.18 1.11
CA VAL A 80 12.67 -1.16 1.63
C VAL A 80 11.93 -1.82 0.45
N ALA A 81 11.86 -3.15 0.44
CA ALA A 81 11.02 -3.87 -0.51
C ALA A 81 9.54 -3.73 -0.12
N VAL A 82 8.74 -3.07 -0.95
CA VAL A 82 7.32 -2.85 -0.70
C VAL A 82 6.48 -3.77 -1.57
N ILE A 83 5.67 -4.62 -0.94
CA ILE A 83 4.69 -5.48 -1.61
C ILE A 83 3.30 -4.91 -1.33
N CYS A 84 2.62 -4.46 -2.37
CA CYS A 84 1.30 -3.87 -2.28
C CYS A 84 0.27 -4.76 -2.98
N VAL A 85 -0.76 -5.20 -2.26
CA VAL A 85 -1.93 -5.88 -2.83
C VAL A 85 -3.06 -4.87 -2.99
N GLY A 86 -3.61 -4.78 -4.19
CA GLY A 86 -4.68 -3.86 -4.52
C GLY A 86 -5.46 -4.30 -5.75
N GLU A 87 -6.59 -3.64 -5.99
CA GLU A 87 -7.49 -3.90 -7.13
C GLU A 87 -7.64 -2.68 -8.05
N ASP A 88 -7.22 -1.51 -7.60
CA ASP A 88 -7.24 -0.29 -8.40
C ASP A 88 -6.02 -0.25 -9.32
N LEU A 89 -6.26 -0.50 -10.62
CA LEU A 89 -5.20 -0.60 -11.62
C LEU A 89 -4.48 0.73 -11.86
N ASP A 90 -5.18 1.86 -11.77
CA ASP A 90 -4.56 3.18 -11.95
C ASP A 90 -3.54 3.44 -10.84
N VAL A 91 -3.91 3.12 -9.61
CA VAL A 91 -3.02 3.22 -8.45
C VAL A 91 -1.82 2.28 -8.57
N LEU A 92 -2.05 1.02 -8.95
CA LEU A 92 -0.96 0.06 -9.10
C LEU A 92 0.02 0.44 -10.20
N LEU A 93 -0.47 0.96 -11.34
CA LEU A 93 0.37 1.44 -12.44
C LEU A 93 1.22 2.64 -12.04
N GLU A 94 0.69 3.53 -11.20
CA GLU A 94 1.41 4.73 -10.75
C GLU A 94 2.42 4.41 -9.62
N LEU A 95 2.05 3.53 -8.70
CA LEU A 95 2.81 3.29 -7.47
C LEU A 95 3.87 2.19 -7.61
N CYS A 96 3.58 1.13 -8.37
CA CYS A 96 4.41 -0.06 -8.45
C CYS A 96 5.47 0.04 -9.54
N ASP A 97 6.61 -0.63 -9.34
CA ASP A 97 7.61 -0.82 -10.40
C ASP A 97 7.27 -2.06 -11.23
N ARG A 98 6.78 -3.11 -10.58
CA ARG A 98 6.36 -4.37 -11.20
C ARG A 98 5.01 -4.80 -10.67
N ILE A 99 4.18 -5.38 -11.52
CA ILE A 99 2.85 -5.88 -11.15
C ILE A 99 2.79 -7.37 -11.46
N LEU A 100 2.50 -8.16 -10.43
CA LEU A 100 2.21 -9.58 -10.55
C LEU A 100 0.71 -9.77 -10.56
N VAL A 101 0.19 -10.44 -11.56
CA VAL A 101 -1.25 -10.69 -11.71
C VAL A 101 -1.54 -12.16 -11.36
N LEU A 102 -2.51 -12.34 -10.47
CA LEU A 102 -3.01 -13.65 -10.06
C LEU A 102 -4.41 -13.88 -10.64
N ASN A 103 -4.62 -15.05 -11.23
CA ASN A 103 -5.92 -15.50 -11.70
C ASN A 103 -6.08 -16.99 -11.47
N GLY A 104 -7.21 -17.42 -10.94
CA GLY A 104 -7.51 -18.85 -10.71
C GLY A 104 -6.45 -19.58 -9.87
N GLY A 105 -5.82 -18.90 -8.90
CA GLY A 105 -4.76 -19.46 -8.05
C GLY A 105 -3.40 -19.61 -8.74
N ARG A 106 -3.21 -19.02 -9.91
CA ARG A 106 -1.97 -19.06 -10.69
C ARG A 106 -1.47 -17.66 -11.01
N VAL A 107 -0.17 -17.52 -11.27
CA VAL A 107 0.42 -16.31 -11.80
C VAL A 107 0.14 -16.26 -13.30
N SER A 108 -0.71 -15.33 -13.75
CA SER A 108 -0.98 -15.11 -15.17
C SER A 108 0.00 -14.17 -15.84
N GLY A 109 0.77 -13.41 -15.08
CA GLY A 109 1.85 -12.60 -15.62
C GLY A 109 2.55 -11.76 -14.56
N ILE A 110 3.78 -11.37 -14.89
CA ILE A 110 4.56 -10.37 -14.16
C ILE A 110 4.99 -9.33 -15.18
N VAL A 111 4.60 -8.09 -15.00
CA VAL A 111 4.83 -7.01 -15.95
C VAL A 111 5.52 -5.82 -15.31
N ASP A 112 6.28 -5.07 -16.10
CA ASP A 112 6.80 -3.76 -15.71
C ASP A 112 5.64 -2.74 -15.78
N ALA A 113 5.39 -2.03 -14.67
CA ALA A 113 4.29 -1.07 -14.59
C ALA A 113 4.43 0.10 -15.57
N ARG A 114 5.68 0.46 -15.96
CA ARG A 114 5.95 1.57 -16.88
C ARG A 114 5.75 1.20 -18.35
N SER A 115 5.75 -0.09 -18.67
CA SER A 115 5.66 -0.60 -20.05
C SER A 115 4.37 -1.39 -20.33
N THR A 116 3.44 -1.41 -19.37
CA THR A 116 2.13 -2.08 -19.52
C THR A 116 0.99 -1.07 -19.56
N THR A 117 -0.21 -1.55 -19.84
CA THR A 117 -1.44 -0.76 -19.85
C THR A 117 -2.51 -1.41 -18.99
N LYS A 118 -3.51 -0.62 -18.63
CA LYS A 118 -4.69 -1.07 -17.86
C LYS A 118 -5.42 -2.22 -18.58
N GLU A 119 -5.52 -2.12 -19.92
CA GLU A 119 -6.14 -3.14 -20.76
C GLU A 119 -5.38 -4.47 -20.73
N LYS A 120 -4.05 -4.43 -20.81
CA LYS A 120 -3.21 -5.63 -20.69
C LYS A 120 -3.34 -6.29 -19.33
N LEU A 121 -3.35 -5.50 -18.26
CA LEU A 121 -3.58 -6.01 -16.91
C LEU A 121 -4.96 -6.66 -16.80
N GLY A 122 -6.01 -6.03 -17.33
CA GLY A 122 -7.36 -6.58 -17.36
C GLY A 122 -7.43 -7.93 -18.07
N LEU A 123 -6.75 -8.09 -19.21
CA LEU A 123 -6.65 -9.36 -19.93
C LEU A 123 -5.96 -10.45 -19.10
N LEU A 124 -4.85 -10.12 -18.42
CA LEU A 124 -4.18 -11.05 -17.53
C LEU A 124 -5.06 -11.46 -16.34
N MET A 125 -5.84 -10.53 -15.80
CA MET A 125 -6.76 -10.78 -14.68
C MET A 125 -7.91 -11.73 -15.07
N THR A 126 -8.32 -11.75 -16.33
CA THR A 126 -9.41 -12.63 -16.85
C THR A 126 -8.90 -13.95 -17.39
N GLY A 127 -7.59 -14.17 -17.44
CA GLY A 127 -6.98 -15.37 -18.05
C GLY A 127 -6.94 -15.37 -19.59
N SER A 128 -7.49 -14.33 -20.23
CA SER A 128 -7.53 -14.22 -21.71
C SER A 128 -6.16 -13.88 -22.32
N GLY A 129 -5.15 -13.60 -21.48
CA GLY A 129 -3.79 -13.30 -21.92
C GLY A 129 -2.90 -14.52 -22.14
N GLU A 130 -3.29 -15.68 -21.62
CA GLU A 130 -2.47 -16.92 -21.71
C GLU A 130 -2.57 -17.61 -23.08
N GLU A 131 -3.67 -17.44 -23.82
CA GLU A 131 -3.88 -18.11 -25.11
C GLU A 131 -2.98 -17.61 -26.26
N LYS A 132 -2.34 -16.43 -26.10
CA LYS A 132 -1.48 -15.88 -27.17
C LYS A 132 0.01 -16.21 -27.05
N GLN A 133 0.47 -16.71 -25.92
CA GLN A 133 1.88 -17.11 -25.76
C GLN A 133 2.15 -18.60 -25.98
N ALA A 134 1.10 -19.41 -26.11
CA ALA A 134 1.24 -20.84 -26.39
C ALA A 134 1.28 -21.21 -27.90
N ASN A 135 1.18 -20.20 -28.80
CA ASN A 135 1.12 -20.40 -30.27
C ASN A 135 2.17 -19.58 -31.04
N GLU A 136 3.27 -19.20 -30.42
CA GLU A 136 4.51 -18.75 -31.08
C GLU A 136 5.70 -19.62 -30.57
#